data_12f37124088d1b37eb0989e54d513d5b
#
_entry.id   12f37124088d1b37eb0989e54d513d5b
#
_cell.length_a   1.000
_cell.length_b   1.000
_cell.length_c   1.000
_cell.angle_alpha   90.00
_cell.angle_beta   90.00
_cell.angle_gamma   90.00
#
_symmetry.space_group_name_H-M   'P 1'
#
loop_
_entity.id
_entity.type
_entity.pdbx_description
1 polymer ?
#
loop_
_entity_poly.entity_id
_entity_poly.type
_entity_poly.pdbx_seq_one_letter_code
_entity_poly.pdbx_strand_id
1 'polypeptide(L)'
;MLGAGLLALLPFAAAASFAPRQSNSSSTACNNSPDLCSKSYGEITHLGAHDSPFLRDESTGNSLAGNQFYNTTVQLDAGVRLVSAQVHEDDSQWRLCHSSCDLLDAGRLRTWLTEIKTWLDSNANEVVTVLLVNSDGATASDLHSEFQAADIVDYAYSPTSTSAPSSWPTLQELIDAGTRLMVFVASLSSDSSSVAPYLMNEFTYIFENPYDVTSPSNYSCEADRPSRVRGDSASAISANMLPLQNHFLYQTVLLDYQAPNASYVGTTNAPSGGEGNLGDAASTCQTAWGRQPAFILVDFFDQGPAIATVDNLNGVTNAVGRTNVTAIEEEQANSASTYSNVFKGLVDLVRSAQAGANPNMGEWIWAGGDWGEILGGGIPL
;
A
#
# COMPACT_ATOMS: atom_id res chain seq x y z
N MET A 1 57.99 -7.84 77.85
CA MET A 1 57.73 -6.71 76.95
C MET A 1 57.19 -7.27 75.65
N LEU A 2 55.92 -7.05 75.38
CA LEU A 2 55.19 -7.59 74.25
C LEU A 2 55.50 -6.73 73.00
N GLY A 3 55.96 -7.35 71.92
CA GLY A 3 56.10 -6.75 70.60
C GLY A 3 54.93 -7.20 69.68
N ALA A 4 54.04 -6.29 69.34
CA ALA A 4 52.98 -6.56 68.47
C ALA A 4 53.45 -6.44 67.00
N GLY A 5 53.34 -7.55 66.24
CA GLY A 5 53.57 -7.56 64.80
C GLY A 5 52.30 -7.14 64.03
N LEU A 6 52.44 -6.11 63.26
CA LEU A 6 51.37 -5.62 62.34
C LEU A 6 51.43 -6.42 61.06
N LEU A 7 50.40 -7.24 60.76
CA LEU A 7 50.23 -7.89 59.47
C LEU A 7 49.55 -6.90 58.52
N ALA A 8 50.23 -6.47 57.47
CA ALA A 8 49.67 -5.69 56.40
C ALA A 8 48.95 -6.62 55.40
N LEU A 9 47.61 -6.49 55.26
CA LEU A 9 46.80 -7.14 54.24
C LEU A 9 46.86 -6.26 52.96
N LEU A 10 47.45 -6.79 51.91
CA LEU A 10 47.39 -6.22 50.58
C LEU A 10 46.07 -6.63 49.88
N PRO A 11 45.32 -5.71 49.27
CA PRO A 11 44.14 -6.07 48.51
C PRO A 11 44.55 -6.66 47.15
N PHE A 12 44.08 -7.87 46.85
CA PHE A 12 44.09 -8.43 45.51
C PHE A 12 43.10 -7.66 44.62
N ALA A 13 43.60 -6.89 43.68
CA ALA A 13 42.79 -6.33 42.58
C ALA A 13 42.54 -7.44 41.56
N ALA A 14 41.27 -7.93 41.47
CA ALA A 14 40.85 -8.80 40.42
C ALA A 14 40.74 -7.99 39.11
N ALA A 15 41.64 -8.23 38.17
CA ALA A 15 41.54 -7.70 36.82
C ALA A 15 40.38 -8.40 36.13
N ALA A 16 39.23 -7.68 35.93
CA ALA A 16 38.18 -8.12 35.08
C ALA A 16 38.67 -8.08 33.61
N SER A 17 38.88 -9.25 33.02
CA SER A 17 39.15 -9.38 31.60
C SER A 17 37.86 -9.00 30.83
N PHE A 18 37.85 -7.82 30.24
CA PHE A 18 36.86 -7.48 29.23
C PHE A 18 37.14 -8.32 27.98
N ALA A 19 36.35 -9.38 27.79
CA ALA A 19 36.28 -10.04 26.52
C ALA A 19 35.74 -8.99 25.49
N PRO A 20 36.36 -8.85 24.30
CA PRO A 20 35.80 -7.98 23.28
C PRO A 20 34.41 -8.51 22.93
N ARG A 21 33.40 -7.65 23.08
CA ARG A 21 32.04 -7.90 22.61
C ARG A 21 32.20 -8.15 21.11
N GLN A 22 31.99 -9.39 20.65
CA GLN A 22 31.82 -9.64 19.23
C GLN A 22 30.65 -8.76 18.79
N SER A 23 30.96 -7.72 18.03
CA SER A 23 29.96 -7.04 17.22
C SER A 23 29.51 -8.10 16.23
N ASN A 24 28.38 -8.73 16.50
CA ASN A 24 27.59 -9.28 15.41
C ASN A 24 27.39 -8.10 14.46
N SER A 25 28.08 -8.10 13.34
CA SER A 25 27.70 -7.28 12.21
C SER A 25 26.31 -7.79 11.81
N SER A 26 25.26 -7.18 12.36
CA SER A 26 23.95 -7.33 11.77
C SER A 26 24.11 -6.79 10.37
N SER A 27 24.06 -7.66 9.37
CA SER A 27 23.97 -7.23 7.99
C SER A 27 22.82 -6.24 7.92
N THR A 28 23.09 -5.04 7.37
CA THR A 28 22.04 -4.02 7.19
C THR A 28 20.92 -4.66 6.38
N ALA A 29 19.71 -4.64 6.88
CA ALA A 29 18.55 -5.13 6.16
C ALA A 29 17.89 -3.97 5.41
N CYS A 30 17.40 -4.24 4.21
CA CYS A 30 16.59 -3.32 3.42
C CYS A 30 15.20 -3.95 3.25
N ASN A 31 14.14 -3.21 3.56
CA ASN A 31 12.78 -3.76 3.55
C ASN A 31 12.68 -5.10 4.30
N ASN A 32 13.22 -5.12 5.52
CA ASN A 32 13.23 -6.26 6.44
C ASN A 32 14.10 -7.47 6.02
N SER A 33 14.94 -7.39 4.98
CA SER A 33 15.86 -8.48 4.64
C SER A 33 17.18 -7.98 4.07
N PRO A 34 18.32 -8.56 4.53
CA PRO A 34 19.62 -8.30 3.91
C PRO A 34 19.67 -8.73 2.44
N ASP A 35 18.89 -9.74 2.07
CA ASP A 35 18.87 -10.31 0.72
C ASP A 35 18.25 -9.36 -0.31
N LEU A 36 17.50 -8.35 0.15
CA LEU A 36 16.83 -7.37 -0.70
C LEU A 36 17.69 -6.14 -1.01
N CYS A 37 18.74 -5.86 -0.25
CA CYS A 37 19.51 -4.62 -0.39
C CYS A 37 20.11 -4.44 -1.79
N SER A 38 20.63 -5.51 -2.39
CA SER A 38 21.21 -5.49 -3.74
C SER A 38 20.19 -5.70 -4.88
N LYS A 39 18.94 -5.90 -4.56
CA LYS A 39 17.88 -6.09 -5.55
C LYS A 39 17.40 -4.73 -6.07
N SER A 40 17.13 -4.67 -7.37
CA SER A 40 16.47 -3.51 -7.96
C SER A 40 15.04 -3.40 -7.42
N TYR A 41 14.59 -2.17 -7.16
CA TYR A 41 13.22 -1.87 -6.72
C TYR A 41 12.16 -2.52 -7.61
N GLY A 42 12.37 -2.52 -8.92
CA GLY A 42 11.42 -3.11 -9.87
C GLY A 42 11.53 -4.63 -10.00
N GLU A 43 12.50 -5.31 -9.38
CA GLU A 43 12.72 -6.76 -9.48
C GLU A 43 12.18 -7.54 -8.28
N ILE A 44 11.74 -6.85 -7.23
CA ILE A 44 11.13 -7.46 -6.04
C ILE A 44 9.62 -7.21 -6.04
N THR A 45 8.91 -8.02 -5.26
CA THR A 45 7.47 -7.81 -4.99
C THR A 45 7.29 -7.02 -3.72
N HIS A 46 6.58 -5.91 -3.79
CA HIS A 46 6.17 -5.11 -2.65
C HIS A 46 4.74 -5.48 -2.26
N LEU A 47 4.55 -6.02 -1.05
CA LEU A 47 3.19 -6.20 -0.53
C LEU A 47 2.56 -4.84 -0.26
N GLY A 48 1.35 -4.66 -0.77
CA GLY A 48 0.56 -3.45 -0.60
C GLY A 48 -0.72 -3.68 0.19
N ALA A 49 -1.02 -2.76 1.11
CA ALA A 49 -2.33 -2.65 1.71
C ALA A 49 -3.21 -1.79 0.80
N HIS A 50 -4.22 -2.42 0.17
CA HIS A 50 -5.19 -1.71 -0.64
C HIS A 50 -5.97 -0.76 0.25
N ASP A 51 -6.10 0.49 -0.20
CA ASP A 51 -6.83 1.54 0.51
C ASP A 51 -6.45 1.63 2.00
N SER A 52 -5.17 1.69 2.24
CA SER A 52 -4.44 1.60 3.51
C SER A 52 -5.04 2.38 4.68
N PRO A 53 -5.51 3.65 4.54
CA PRO A 53 -6.05 4.41 5.65
C PRO A 53 -7.54 4.12 5.94
N PHE A 54 -8.25 3.37 5.08
CA PHE A 54 -9.68 3.12 5.26
C PHE A 54 -9.90 1.92 6.17
N LEU A 55 -10.11 2.22 7.45
CA LEU A 55 -10.20 1.23 8.50
C LEU A 55 -11.63 0.69 8.65
N ARG A 56 -11.72 -0.59 8.98
CA ARG A 56 -12.94 -1.24 9.47
C ARG A 56 -12.77 -1.51 10.97
N ASP A 57 -12.92 -0.48 11.78
CA ASP A 57 -12.77 -0.52 13.23
C ASP A 57 -13.76 0.44 13.94
N GLU A 58 -13.63 0.57 15.24
CA GLU A 58 -14.49 1.45 16.04
C GLU A 58 -14.39 2.93 15.63
N SER A 59 -13.25 3.39 15.12
CA SER A 59 -13.06 4.80 14.70
C SER A 59 -13.93 5.17 13.50
N THR A 60 -14.27 4.20 12.65
CA THR A 60 -15.11 4.34 11.47
C THR A 60 -16.52 3.77 11.68
N GLY A 61 -16.87 3.40 12.94
CA GLY A 61 -18.11 2.70 13.25
C GLY A 61 -18.18 1.31 12.60
N ASN A 62 -17.06 0.66 12.38
CA ASN A 62 -16.91 -0.61 11.67
C ASN A 62 -17.49 -0.54 10.24
N SER A 63 -17.16 0.51 9.50
CA SER A 63 -17.65 0.73 8.14
C SER A 63 -17.35 -0.47 7.23
N LEU A 64 -18.35 -0.97 6.53
CA LEU A 64 -18.17 -2.04 5.54
C LEU A 64 -17.32 -1.58 4.33
N ALA A 65 -17.17 -0.28 4.12
CA ALA A 65 -16.26 0.27 3.13
C ALA A 65 -14.78 0.20 3.56
N GLY A 66 -14.48 -0.12 4.83
CA GLY A 66 -13.10 -0.24 5.29
C GLY A 66 -12.40 -1.46 4.71
N ASN A 67 -11.17 -1.25 4.23
CA ASN A 67 -10.34 -2.25 3.57
C ASN A 67 -9.31 -2.89 4.50
N GLN A 68 -9.04 -2.28 5.64
CA GLN A 68 -8.00 -2.73 6.57
C GLN A 68 -8.50 -2.71 8.01
N PHE A 69 -8.01 -3.63 8.84
CA PHE A 69 -8.27 -3.61 10.29
C PHE A 69 -7.23 -2.81 11.06
N TYR A 70 -6.05 -2.60 10.51
CA TYR A 70 -4.95 -1.90 11.15
C TYR A 70 -4.54 -0.66 10.36
N ASN A 71 -4.15 0.39 11.05
CA ASN A 71 -3.69 1.63 10.42
C ASN A 71 -2.37 1.46 9.67
N THR A 72 -2.04 2.44 8.84
CA THR A 72 -0.87 2.45 7.97
C THR A 72 0.45 2.23 8.72
N THR A 73 0.62 2.78 9.92
CA THR A 73 1.84 2.58 10.72
C THR A 73 2.02 1.10 11.10
N VAL A 74 0.96 0.43 11.55
CA VAL A 74 0.99 -0.99 11.89
C VAL A 74 1.23 -1.86 10.65
N GLN A 75 0.65 -1.48 9.50
CA GLN A 75 0.90 -2.16 8.22
C GLN A 75 2.39 -2.09 7.85
N LEU A 76 3.00 -0.92 7.94
CA LEU A 76 4.43 -0.71 7.66
C LEU A 76 5.32 -1.47 8.65
N ASP A 77 4.99 -1.47 9.95
CA ASP A 77 5.72 -2.22 10.98
C ASP A 77 5.67 -3.73 10.73
N ALA A 78 4.57 -4.23 10.17
CA ALA A 78 4.41 -5.64 9.82
C ALA A 78 5.17 -6.07 8.57
N GLY A 79 5.58 -5.13 7.71
CA GLY A 79 6.33 -5.44 6.48
C GLY A 79 5.61 -5.07 5.18
N VAL A 80 4.45 -4.42 5.22
CA VAL A 80 3.84 -3.78 4.04
C VAL A 80 4.76 -2.67 3.54
N ARG A 81 4.94 -2.57 2.23
CA ARG A 81 5.83 -1.57 1.61
C ARG A 81 5.20 -0.79 0.47
N LEU A 82 3.94 -1.07 0.16
CA LEU A 82 3.09 -0.24 -0.70
C LEU A 82 1.83 0.12 0.10
N VAL A 83 1.51 1.40 0.16
CA VAL A 83 0.28 1.90 0.79
C VAL A 83 -0.49 2.72 -0.24
N SER A 84 -1.76 2.40 -0.46
CA SER A 84 -2.60 3.13 -1.41
C SER A 84 -3.73 3.89 -0.71
N ALA A 85 -4.21 4.95 -1.34
CA ALA A 85 -5.34 5.72 -0.86
C ALA A 85 -6.01 6.50 -1.99
N GLN A 86 -7.32 6.74 -1.86
CA GLN A 86 -8.08 7.61 -2.75
C GLN A 86 -8.06 9.04 -2.22
N VAL A 87 -7.81 10.00 -3.12
CA VAL A 87 -7.71 11.43 -2.80
C VAL A 87 -8.89 12.17 -3.39
N HIS A 88 -9.62 12.88 -2.54
CA HIS A 88 -10.78 13.69 -2.88
C HIS A 88 -10.62 15.13 -2.39
N GLU A 89 -11.30 16.07 -3.04
CA GLU A 89 -11.44 17.45 -2.55
C GLU A 89 -12.73 17.58 -1.74
N ASP A 90 -12.60 17.98 -0.48
CA ASP A 90 -13.72 18.28 0.39
C ASP A 90 -13.43 19.53 1.22
N ASP A 91 -14.35 20.51 1.21
CA ASP A 91 -14.18 21.82 1.87
C ASP A 91 -12.85 22.50 1.54
N SER A 92 -12.43 22.48 0.28
CA SER A 92 -11.15 23.02 -0.22
C SER A 92 -9.92 22.39 0.46
N GLN A 93 -10.01 21.11 0.83
CA GLN A 93 -8.95 20.32 1.42
C GLN A 93 -8.81 18.99 0.70
N TRP A 94 -7.58 18.56 0.48
CA TRP A 94 -7.30 17.23 -0.03
C TRP A 94 -7.39 16.22 1.11
N ARG A 95 -8.37 15.33 1.00
CA ARG A 95 -8.72 14.33 2.01
C ARG A 95 -8.60 12.92 1.45
N LEU A 96 -8.49 11.96 2.35
CA LEU A 96 -8.53 10.55 2.01
C LEU A 96 -9.94 10.03 2.27
N CYS A 97 -10.67 9.79 1.19
CA CYS A 97 -12.06 9.35 1.27
C CYS A 97 -12.28 8.11 0.40
N HIS A 98 -12.92 7.08 0.95
CA HIS A 98 -13.27 5.89 0.17
C HIS A 98 -14.49 6.18 -0.69
N SER A 99 -14.32 6.28 -2.00
CA SER A 99 -15.32 6.65 -3.01
C SER A 99 -15.97 8.02 -2.78
N SER A 100 -16.24 8.42 -1.56
CA SER A 100 -16.70 9.77 -1.17
C SER A 100 -16.46 10.01 0.31
N CYS A 101 -16.33 11.27 0.71
CA CYS A 101 -16.11 11.64 2.12
C CYS A 101 -17.34 11.37 3.00
N ASP A 102 -18.52 11.32 2.42
CA ASP A 102 -19.75 10.92 3.12
C ASP A 102 -19.76 9.43 3.49
N LEU A 103 -19.09 8.59 2.69
CA LEU A 103 -19.08 7.14 2.90
C LEU A 103 -18.04 6.75 3.97
N LEU A 104 -16.80 7.16 3.78
CA LEU A 104 -15.72 6.96 4.75
C LEU A 104 -14.63 7.99 4.53
N ASP A 105 -14.40 8.81 5.53
CA ASP A 105 -13.38 9.85 5.55
C ASP A 105 -12.27 9.48 6.55
N ALA A 106 -11.07 9.24 6.04
CA ALA A 106 -9.87 8.94 6.84
C ALA A 106 -9.04 10.19 7.18
N GLY A 107 -9.53 11.39 6.88
CA GLY A 107 -8.88 12.64 7.22
C GLY A 107 -8.06 13.24 6.09
N ARG A 108 -7.21 14.21 6.44
CA ARG A 108 -6.42 14.97 5.46
C ARG A 108 -5.25 14.16 4.90
N LEU A 109 -5.01 14.30 3.59
CA LEU A 109 -3.84 13.70 2.93
C LEU A 109 -2.53 14.07 3.65
N ARG A 110 -2.30 15.35 3.97
CA ARG A 110 -1.08 15.79 4.66
C ARG A 110 -0.87 15.14 6.02
N THR A 111 -1.94 14.83 6.75
CA THR A 111 -1.83 14.17 8.06
C THR A 111 -1.31 12.74 7.89
N TRP A 112 -1.89 12.00 6.97
CA TRP A 112 -1.45 10.64 6.65
C TRP A 112 0.00 10.61 6.12
N LEU A 113 0.38 11.55 5.26
CA LEU A 113 1.75 11.69 4.78
C LEU A 113 2.73 12.00 5.93
N THR A 114 2.30 12.79 6.93
CA THR A 114 3.10 13.08 8.13
C THR A 114 3.32 11.83 8.99
N GLU A 115 2.33 10.93 9.07
CA GLU A 115 2.47 9.63 9.75
C GLU A 115 3.49 8.75 9.03
N ILE A 116 3.42 8.66 7.71
CA ILE A 116 4.40 7.92 6.89
C ILE A 116 5.80 8.52 7.06
N LYS A 117 5.92 9.84 7.05
CA LYS A 117 7.20 10.54 7.28
C LYS A 117 7.78 10.20 8.64
N THR A 118 6.97 10.26 9.69
CA THR A 118 7.38 9.93 11.06
C THR A 118 7.87 8.48 11.17
N TRP A 119 7.18 7.57 10.45
CA TRP A 119 7.61 6.18 10.37
C TRP A 119 8.96 6.04 9.63
N LEU A 120 9.13 6.72 8.50
CA LEU A 120 10.39 6.74 7.74
C LEU A 120 11.56 7.32 8.55
N ASP A 121 11.33 8.33 9.39
CA ASP A 121 12.34 8.89 10.29
C ASP A 121 12.89 7.83 11.25
N SER A 122 12.03 6.94 11.71
CA SER A 122 12.36 5.88 12.66
C SER A 122 12.91 4.60 11.99
N ASN A 123 12.74 4.46 10.66
CA ASN A 123 13.03 3.26 9.90
C ASN A 123 13.96 3.58 8.72
N ALA A 124 15.23 3.87 9.01
CA ALA A 124 16.20 4.41 8.06
C ALA A 124 16.54 3.49 6.86
N ASN A 125 16.30 2.19 6.98
CA ASN A 125 16.65 1.20 5.95
C ASN A 125 15.43 0.67 5.18
N GLU A 126 14.34 1.42 5.19
CA GLU A 126 13.09 1.02 4.58
C GLU A 126 12.72 1.94 3.40
N VAL A 127 12.28 1.34 2.31
CA VAL A 127 11.76 2.03 1.12
C VAL A 127 10.26 1.79 1.05
N VAL A 128 9.48 2.85 1.02
CA VAL A 128 8.01 2.81 1.00
C VAL A 128 7.50 3.34 -0.32
N THR A 129 6.46 2.71 -0.84
CA THR A 129 5.70 3.18 -1.99
C THR A 129 4.37 3.76 -1.55
N VAL A 130 4.02 4.93 -2.03
CA VAL A 130 2.70 5.55 -1.92
C VAL A 130 2.05 5.55 -3.29
N LEU A 131 0.85 4.98 -3.39
CA LEU A 131 0.01 5.01 -4.59
C LEU A 131 -1.26 5.81 -4.29
N LEU A 132 -1.43 6.94 -4.95
CA LEU A 132 -2.60 7.80 -4.79
C LEU A 132 -3.53 7.66 -5.99
N VAL A 133 -4.79 7.33 -5.71
CA VAL A 133 -5.88 7.41 -6.69
C VAL A 133 -6.45 8.83 -6.64
N ASN A 134 -6.13 9.62 -7.65
CA ASN A 134 -6.49 11.05 -7.74
C ASN A 134 -7.92 11.20 -8.31
N SER A 135 -8.92 11.03 -7.45
CA SER A 135 -10.33 10.93 -7.86
C SER A 135 -10.91 12.25 -8.35
N ASP A 136 -10.53 13.38 -7.74
CA ASP A 136 -11.08 14.69 -8.04
C ASP A 136 -10.14 15.60 -8.84
N GLY A 137 -9.10 15.00 -9.43
CA GLY A 137 -8.23 15.70 -10.37
C GLY A 137 -7.32 16.75 -9.74
N ALA A 138 -6.78 16.50 -8.53
CA ALA A 138 -5.75 17.33 -7.93
C ALA A 138 -4.62 17.57 -8.92
N THR A 139 -4.18 18.83 -9.05
CA THR A 139 -3.01 19.14 -9.86
C THR A 139 -1.72 18.68 -9.18
N ALA A 140 -0.63 18.59 -9.95
CA ALA A 140 0.68 18.31 -9.35
C ALA A 140 1.07 19.34 -8.28
N SER A 141 0.65 20.60 -8.44
CA SER A 141 0.89 21.68 -7.46
C SER A 141 0.07 21.47 -6.17
N ASP A 142 -1.17 21.02 -6.28
CA ASP A 142 -2.02 20.75 -5.14
C ASP A 142 -1.43 19.61 -4.29
N LEU A 143 -1.12 18.49 -4.93
CA LEU A 143 -0.49 17.37 -4.26
C LEU A 143 0.88 17.74 -3.68
N HIS A 144 1.72 18.45 -4.45
CA HIS A 144 3.02 18.91 -3.96
C HIS A 144 2.90 19.76 -2.69
N SER A 145 1.88 20.62 -2.60
CA SER A 145 1.61 21.42 -1.40
C SER A 145 1.28 20.55 -0.17
N GLU A 146 0.57 19.44 -0.36
CA GLU A 146 0.28 18.48 0.72
C GLU A 146 1.56 17.74 1.17
N PHE A 147 2.40 17.30 0.23
CA PHE A 147 3.68 16.66 0.52
C PHE A 147 4.67 17.63 1.21
N GLN A 148 4.72 18.89 0.79
CA GLN A 148 5.51 19.93 1.47
C GLN A 148 5.01 20.17 2.89
N ALA A 149 3.68 20.28 3.08
CA ALA A 149 3.09 20.48 4.39
C ALA A 149 3.32 19.31 5.35
N ALA A 150 3.55 18.10 4.82
CA ALA A 150 3.92 16.91 5.58
C ALA A 150 5.44 16.78 5.83
N ASP A 151 6.26 17.68 5.28
CA ASP A 151 7.74 17.68 5.38
C ASP A 151 8.37 16.35 4.87
N ILE A 152 7.75 15.72 3.83
CA ILE A 152 8.15 14.39 3.34
C ILE A 152 8.85 14.44 1.96
N VAL A 153 8.90 15.59 1.31
CA VAL A 153 9.43 15.75 -0.06
C VAL A 153 10.88 15.29 -0.18
N ASP A 154 11.71 15.54 0.82
CA ASP A 154 13.13 15.19 0.80
C ASP A 154 13.37 13.66 0.76
N TYR A 155 12.37 12.87 1.14
CA TYR A 155 12.41 11.39 1.01
C TYR A 155 12.02 10.90 -0.39
N ALA A 156 11.45 11.75 -1.23
CA ALA A 156 10.84 11.30 -2.48
C ALA A 156 11.88 11.08 -3.58
N TYR A 157 11.79 9.92 -4.22
CA TYR A 157 12.58 9.59 -5.41
C TYR A 157 12.06 10.35 -6.64
N SER A 158 12.95 11.01 -7.36
CA SER A 158 12.62 11.64 -8.63
C SER A 158 13.30 10.89 -9.78
N PRO A 159 12.52 10.35 -10.75
CA PRO A 159 13.10 9.68 -11.89
C PRO A 159 13.85 10.64 -12.79
N THR A 160 14.88 10.15 -13.47
CA THR A 160 15.67 10.93 -14.44
C THR A 160 14.99 11.05 -15.80
N SER A 161 13.90 10.34 -16.01
CA SER A 161 13.12 10.28 -17.25
C SER A 161 11.63 10.24 -16.93
N THR A 162 10.82 10.77 -17.84
CA THR A 162 9.36 10.72 -17.79
C THR A 162 8.78 9.44 -18.39
N SER A 163 9.60 8.43 -18.68
CA SER A 163 9.20 7.09 -19.13
C SER A 163 9.73 6.03 -18.18
N ALA A 164 9.09 4.85 -18.17
CA ALA A 164 9.52 3.73 -17.37
C ALA A 164 10.99 3.36 -17.67
N PRO A 165 11.88 3.33 -16.66
CA PRO A 165 13.28 3.02 -16.86
C PRO A 165 13.47 1.53 -17.13
N SER A 166 14.52 1.18 -17.88
CA SER A 166 14.89 -0.23 -18.11
C SER A 166 15.42 -0.90 -16.84
N SER A 167 15.88 -0.12 -15.86
CA SER A 167 16.34 -0.60 -14.55
C SER A 167 16.05 0.46 -13.50
N TRP A 168 15.48 0.05 -12.39
CA TRP A 168 15.27 0.86 -11.20
C TRP A 168 16.49 0.78 -10.29
N PRO A 169 16.75 1.79 -9.45
CA PRO A 169 17.77 1.69 -8.40
C PRO A 169 17.56 0.48 -7.51
N THR A 170 18.63 -0.03 -6.92
CA THR A 170 18.54 -1.02 -5.85
C THR A 170 17.97 -0.40 -4.57
N LEU A 171 17.45 -1.22 -3.66
CA LEU A 171 16.98 -0.69 -2.37
C LEU A 171 18.12 0.01 -1.61
N GLN A 172 19.35 -0.54 -1.67
CA GLN A 172 20.50 0.10 -1.02
C GLN A 172 20.82 1.47 -1.63
N GLU A 173 20.76 1.62 -2.97
CA GLU A 173 21.00 2.91 -3.62
C GLU A 173 19.96 3.96 -3.22
N LEU A 174 18.67 3.57 -3.11
CA LEU A 174 17.61 4.45 -2.62
C LEU A 174 17.83 4.88 -1.17
N ILE A 175 18.25 3.94 -0.32
CA ILE A 175 18.55 4.18 1.09
C ILE A 175 19.77 5.09 1.25
N ASP A 176 20.86 4.82 0.54
CA ASP A 176 22.10 5.61 0.60
C ASP A 176 21.89 7.04 0.07
N ALA A 177 21.01 7.21 -0.92
CA ALA A 177 20.61 8.52 -1.43
C ALA A 177 19.63 9.27 -0.53
N GLY A 178 19.02 8.59 0.45
CA GLY A 178 17.94 9.13 1.28
C GLY A 178 16.58 9.23 0.57
N THR A 179 16.49 8.83 -0.71
CA THR A 179 15.27 8.93 -1.53
C THR A 179 14.44 7.65 -1.41
N ARG A 180 13.87 7.44 -0.23
CA ARG A 180 13.23 6.20 0.21
C ARG A 180 11.71 6.17 0.07
N LEU A 181 11.13 7.17 -0.58
CA LEU A 181 9.70 7.27 -0.85
C LEU A 181 9.47 7.26 -2.35
N MET A 182 8.80 6.23 -2.84
CA MET A 182 8.36 6.12 -4.23
C MET A 182 6.90 6.56 -4.30
N VAL A 183 6.57 7.55 -5.14
CA VAL A 183 5.20 8.10 -5.22
C VAL A 183 4.65 7.91 -6.61
N PHE A 184 3.56 7.15 -6.73
CA PHE A 184 2.79 7.02 -7.95
C PHE A 184 1.41 7.63 -7.76
N VAL A 185 0.91 8.30 -8.82
CA VAL A 185 -0.39 8.97 -8.78
C VAL A 185 -1.16 8.60 -10.04
N ALA A 186 -2.31 7.96 -9.87
CA ALA A 186 -3.24 7.71 -10.96
C ALA A 186 -3.83 9.03 -11.46
N SER A 187 -3.99 9.14 -12.78
CA SER A 187 -4.64 10.29 -13.41
C SER A 187 -4.00 11.65 -13.09
N LEU A 188 -2.66 11.68 -12.98
CA LEU A 188 -1.91 12.92 -12.78
C LEU A 188 -1.82 13.73 -14.07
N SER A 189 -1.95 15.05 -13.97
CA SER A 189 -1.79 15.96 -15.10
C SER A 189 -0.37 15.93 -15.67
N SER A 190 -0.22 16.28 -16.96
CA SER A 190 1.04 16.19 -17.73
C SER A 190 2.14 17.16 -17.29
N ASP A 191 1.84 18.10 -16.39
CA ASP A 191 2.79 19.13 -15.90
C ASP A 191 3.57 18.69 -14.65
N SER A 192 3.31 17.51 -14.10
CA SER A 192 3.95 17.01 -12.88
C SER A 192 5.47 17.02 -12.92
N SER A 193 6.07 16.71 -14.08
CA SER A 193 7.52 16.67 -14.24
C SER A 193 8.22 18.03 -14.05
N SER A 194 7.50 19.13 -14.25
CA SER A 194 8.04 20.49 -14.05
C SER A 194 7.84 21.03 -12.63
N VAL A 195 6.77 20.61 -11.97
CA VAL A 195 6.37 21.10 -10.64
C VAL A 195 6.90 20.19 -9.53
N ALA A 196 6.69 18.88 -9.68
CA ALA A 196 7.05 17.88 -8.68
C ALA A 196 7.42 16.55 -9.38
N PRO A 197 8.66 16.45 -9.89
CA PRO A 197 9.08 15.29 -10.70
C PRO A 197 9.00 13.95 -9.97
N TYR A 198 8.94 13.96 -8.65
CA TYR A 198 8.77 12.77 -7.83
C TYR A 198 7.33 12.23 -7.84
N LEU A 199 6.33 13.04 -8.23
CA LEU A 199 4.97 12.58 -8.46
C LEU A 199 4.92 11.90 -9.83
N MET A 200 5.13 10.59 -9.83
CA MET A 200 5.16 9.78 -11.05
C MET A 200 3.73 9.45 -11.47
N ASN A 201 3.36 9.75 -12.72
CA ASN A 201 2.07 9.27 -13.25
C ASN A 201 2.08 7.74 -13.27
N GLU A 202 1.18 7.11 -12.50
CA GLU A 202 1.13 5.67 -12.32
C GLU A 202 1.16 4.94 -13.66
N PHE A 203 0.26 5.27 -14.56
CA PHE A 203 0.08 4.57 -15.82
C PHE A 203 1.20 4.81 -16.86
N THR A 204 2.19 5.62 -16.54
CA THR A 204 3.44 5.66 -17.28
C THR A 204 4.39 4.53 -16.87
N TYR A 205 4.39 4.17 -15.60
CA TYR A 205 5.37 3.27 -14.99
C TYR A 205 4.78 1.91 -14.61
N ILE A 206 3.47 1.84 -14.39
CA ILE A 206 2.77 0.66 -13.87
C ILE A 206 1.64 0.27 -14.83
N PHE A 207 1.40 -1.02 -14.96
CA PHE A 207 0.16 -1.55 -15.48
C PHE A 207 -0.47 -2.48 -14.46
N GLU A 208 -1.78 -2.60 -14.50
CA GLU A 208 -2.55 -3.37 -13.54
C GLU A 208 -3.43 -4.42 -14.22
N ASN A 209 -3.68 -5.52 -13.51
CA ASN A 209 -4.78 -6.42 -13.82
C ASN A 209 -6.13 -5.86 -13.31
N PRO A 210 -7.28 -6.49 -13.65
CA PRO A 210 -8.59 -6.06 -13.15
C PRO A 210 -8.65 -5.99 -11.62
N TYR A 211 -9.31 -4.96 -11.10
CA TYR A 211 -9.46 -4.68 -9.67
C TYR A 211 -10.87 -4.96 -9.14
N ASP A 212 -11.91 -5.03 -10.00
CA ASP A 212 -13.32 -5.15 -9.64
C ASP A 212 -13.79 -6.61 -9.53
N VAL A 213 -12.96 -7.48 -8.94
CA VAL A 213 -13.19 -8.93 -8.87
C VAL A 213 -14.19 -9.26 -7.77
N THR A 214 -15.31 -9.90 -8.15
CA THR A 214 -16.39 -10.32 -7.25
C THR A 214 -16.51 -11.84 -7.08
N SER A 215 -15.73 -12.61 -7.86
CA SER A 215 -15.65 -14.07 -7.76
C SER A 215 -14.19 -14.52 -7.72
N PRO A 216 -13.81 -15.44 -6.82
CA PRO A 216 -12.43 -15.95 -6.74
C PRO A 216 -11.93 -16.58 -8.05
N SER A 217 -12.84 -17.08 -8.89
CA SER A 217 -12.52 -17.68 -10.20
C SER A 217 -12.18 -16.64 -11.28
N ASN A 218 -12.41 -15.34 -11.02
CA ASN A 218 -12.27 -14.29 -12.02
C ASN A 218 -10.93 -13.54 -11.92
N TYR A 219 -10.04 -13.91 -11.01
CA TYR A 219 -8.70 -13.33 -11.00
C TYR A 219 -7.99 -13.61 -12.32
N SER A 220 -7.42 -12.56 -12.88
CA SER A 220 -6.77 -12.58 -14.20
C SER A 220 -5.41 -11.90 -14.13
N CYS A 221 -4.52 -12.29 -15.02
CA CYS A 221 -3.21 -11.65 -15.23
C CYS A 221 -3.19 -10.78 -16.51
N GLU A 222 -4.34 -10.57 -17.15
CA GLU A 222 -4.43 -9.67 -18.27
C GLU A 222 -4.22 -8.21 -17.81
N ALA A 223 -3.51 -7.42 -18.60
CA ALA A 223 -3.43 -6.00 -18.36
C ALA A 223 -4.81 -5.36 -18.58
N ASP A 224 -5.33 -4.61 -17.61
CA ASP A 224 -6.59 -3.87 -17.72
C ASP A 224 -6.33 -2.37 -17.80
N ARG A 225 -5.49 -1.83 -16.94
CA ARG A 225 -5.11 -0.42 -16.93
C ARG A 225 -3.62 -0.23 -17.17
N PRO A 226 -3.22 0.81 -17.89
CA PRO A 226 -4.05 1.74 -18.67
C PRO A 226 -4.59 1.11 -19.96
N SER A 227 -5.62 1.75 -20.53
CA SER A 227 -6.31 1.28 -21.76
C SER A 227 -5.38 0.95 -22.92
N ARG A 228 -4.27 1.70 -23.08
CA ARG A 228 -3.29 1.47 -24.15
C ARG A 228 -2.60 0.09 -24.13
N VAL A 229 -2.64 -0.62 -23.01
CA VAL A 229 -2.06 -1.96 -22.86
C VAL A 229 -3.11 -3.00 -22.46
N ARG A 230 -4.40 -2.63 -22.47
CA ARG A 230 -5.49 -3.53 -22.09
C ARG A 230 -5.48 -4.77 -22.97
N GLY A 231 -5.49 -5.95 -22.33
CA GLY A 231 -5.40 -7.25 -23.00
C GLY A 231 -4.00 -7.58 -23.54
N ASP A 232 -2.99 -6.73 -23.37
CA ASP A 232 -1.64 -6.91 -23.91
C ASP A 232 -0.55 -6.67 -22.86
N SER A 233 -0.47 -7.57 -21.89
CA SER A 233 0.56 -7.54 -20.86
C SER A 233 1.98 -7.62 -21.44
N ALA A 234 2.16 -8.26 -22.59
CA ALA A 234 3.46 -8.40 -23.24
C ALA A 234 3.99 -7.03 -23.72
N SER A 235 3.11 -6.19 -24.29
CA SER A 235 3.47 -4.81 -24.65
C SER A 235 3.80 -3.97 -23.43
N ALA A 236 3.06 -4.11 -22.33
CA ALA A 236 3.35 -3.41 -21.08
C ALA A 236 4.75 -3.78 -20.53
N ILE A 237 5.05 -5.08 -20.45
CA ILE A 237 6.37 -5.58 -20.02
C ILE A 237 7.48 -5.08 -20.94
N SER A 238 7.26 -5.11 -22.26
CA SER A 238 8.24 -4.62 -23.25
C SER A 238 8.51 -3.12 -23.13
N ALA A 239 7.54 -2.37 -22.63
CA ALA A 239 7.68 -0.95 -22.33
C ALA A 239 8.30 -0.69 -20.93
N ASN A 240 8.83 -1.71 -20.25
CA ASN A 240 9.41 -1.67 -18.90
C ASN A 240 8.42 -1.25 -17.80
N MET A 241 7.12 -1.37 -18.04
CA MET A 241 6.13 -1.09 -17.00
C MET A 241 6.20 -2.15 -15.90
N LEU A 242 6.01 -1.73 -14.66
CA LEU A 242 5.97 -2.59 -13.48
C LEU A 242 4.57 -3.22 -13.37
N PRO A 243 4.47 -4.55 -13.23
CA PRO A 243 3.18 -5.20 -13.04
C PRO A 243 2.66 -5.00 -11.61
N LEU A 244 1.45 -4.48 -11.47
CA LEU A 244 0.69 -4.44 -10.23
C LEU A 244 -0.42 -5.48 -10.31
N GLN A 245 -0.46 -6.38 -9.34
CA GLN A 245 -1.51 -7.36 -9.17
C GLN A 245 -2.50 -6.86 -8.13
N ASN A 246 -3.69 -6.45 -8.56
CA ASN A 246 -4.83 -6.25 -7.67
C ASN A 246 -5.30 -7.63 -7.22
N HIS A 247 -5.20 -7.90 -5.92
CA HIS A 247 -5.55 -9.22 -5.37
C HIS A 247 -6.43 -9.06 -4.12
N PHE A 248 -7.56 -8.45 -4.32
CA PHE A 248 -8.62 -8.29 -3.32
C PHE A 248 -9.97 -8.67 -3.94
N LEU A 249 -10.90 -9.08 -3.10
CA LEU A 249 -12.18 -9.62 -3.51
C LEU A 249 -13.30 -8.76 -2.95
N TYR A 250 -14.24 -8.39 -3.80
CA TYR A 250 -15.46 -7.73 -3.38
C TYR A 250 -16.62 -8.71 -3.20
N GLN A 251 -17.58 -8.32 -2.37
CA GLN A 251 -18.89 -8.95 -2.26
C GLN A 251 -19.99 -7.90 -2.46
N THR A 252 -21.05 -8.30 -3.12
CA THR A 252 -22.26 -7.44 -3.22
C THR A 252 -23.01 -7.51 -1.90
N VAL A 253 -23.27 -6.37 -1.28
CA VAL A 253 -23.94 -6.28 0.02
C VAL A 253 -25.41 -5.92 -0.14
N LEU A 254 -25.73 -4.82 -0.79
CA LEU A 254 -27.10 -4.35 -0.98
C LEU A 254 -27.18 -3.40 -2.19
N LEU A 255 -28.23 -3.54 -3.03
CA LEU A 255 -28.48 -2.64 -4.17
C LEU A 255 -27.24 -2.42 -5.08
N ASP A 256 -26.52 -3.50 -5.38
CA ASP A 256 -25.28 -3.50 -6.16
C ASP A 256 -24.08 -2.79 -5.49
N TYR A 257 -24.21 -2.35 -4.22
CA TYR A 257 -23.09 -1.86 -3.46
C TYR A 257 -22.11 -3.02 -3.17
N GLN A 258 -20.86 -2.81 -3.53
CA GLN A 258 -19.79 -3.77 -3.30
C GLN A 258 -18.93 -3.29 -2.11
N ALA A 259 -18.52 -4.25 -1.30
CA ALA A 259 -17.64 -4.02 -0.16
C ALA A 259 -16.51 -5.08 -0.16
N PRO A 260 -15.37 -4.80 0.48
CA PRO A 260 -14.32 -5.80 0.68
C PRO A 260 -14.86 -7.07 1.34
N ASN A 261 -14.55 -8.24 0.77
CA ASN A 261 -15.04 -9.53 1.25
C ASN A 261 -14.17 -10.06 2.40
N ALA A 262 -14.40 -9.55 3.60
CA ALA A 262 -13.64 -9.97 4.79
C ALA A 262 -13.86 -11.44 5.15
N SER A 263 -15.02 -12.01 4.82
CA SER A 263 -15.32 -13.42 5.16
C SER A 263 -14.51 -14.44 4.34
N TYR A 264 -14.04 -14.05 3.15
CA TYR A 264 -13.24 -14.92 2.27
C TYR A 264 -11.76 -14.55 2.25
N VAL A 265 -11.36 -13.45 2.90
CA VAL A 265 -10.02 -12.88 2.82
C VAL A 265 -8.92 -13.83 3.31
N GLY A 266 -9.20 -14.67 4.30
CA GLY A 266 -8.26 -15.69 4.75
C GLY A 266 -7.86 -16.67 3.65
N THR A 267 -8.75 -16.95 2.68
CA THR A 267 -8.43 -17.73 1.48
C THR A 267 -7.78 -16.85 0.42
N THR A 268 -8.33 -15.66 0.16
CA THR A 268 -7.79 -14.71 -0.83
C THR A 268 -6.31 -14.44 -0.59
N ASN A 269 -5.91 -14.16 0.65
CA ASN A 269 -4.54 -13.81 1.02
C ASN A 269 -3.63 -15.03 1.28
N ALA A 270 -4.16 -16.26 1.17
CA ALA A 270 -3.41 -17.47 1.46
C ALA A 270 -2.31 -17.75 0.40
N PRO A 271 -1.19 -18.40 0.80
CA PRO A 271 -0.14 -18.80 -0.12
C PRO A 271 -0.53 -20.00 -0.99
N SER A 272 -1.57 -20.73 -0.60
CA SER A 272 -2.08 -21.93 -1.29
C SER A 272 -3.39 -22.39 -0.68
N GLY A 273 -4.13 -23.21 -1.43
CA GLY A 273 -5.36 -23.87 -0.95
C GLY A 273 -6.58 -22.93 -1.04
N GLY A 274 -7.61 -23.42 -1.72
CA GLY A 274 -8.81 -22.65 -2.02
C GLY A 274 -8.70 -21.87 -3.33
N GLU A 275 -9.84 -21.62 -3.92
CA GLU A 275 -9.92 -20.91 -5.20
C GLU A 275 -9.55 -19.43 -5.02
N GLY A 276 -8.76 -18.87 -5.94
CA GLY A 276 -8.38 -17.47 -5.93
C GLY A 276 -7.38 -17.08 -4.84
N ASN A 277 -6.61 -18.05 -4.29
CA ASN A 277 -5.57 -17.74 -3.32
C ASN A 277 -4.40 -16.96 -3.94
N LEU A 278 -3.76 -16.12 -3.15
CA LEU A 278 -2.69 -15.23 -3.57
C LEU A 278 -1.49 -15.97 -4.16
N GLY A 279 -1.07 -17.07 -3.56
CA GLY A 279 0.14 -17.77 -4.01
C GLY A 279 0.01 -18.35 -5.41
N ASP A 280 -1.12 -19.01 -5.70
CA ASP A 280 -1.38 -19.58 -7.04
C ASP A 280 -1.62 -18.45 -8.07
N ALA A 281 -2.33 -17.39 -7.69
CA ALA A 281 -2.56 -16.24 -8.55
C ALA A 281 -1.25 -15.53 -8.91
N ALA A 282 -0.39 -15.26 -7.93
CA ALA A 282 0.91 -14.62 -8.16
C ALA A 282 1.83 -15.49 -9.04
N SER A 283 1.85 -16.80 -8.82
CA SER A 283 2.61 -17.75 -9.66
C SER A 283 2.10 -17.79 -11.11
N THR A 284 0.78 -17.72 -11.28
CA THR A 284 0.14 -17.66 -12.60
C THR A 284 0.53 -16.36 -13.31
N CYS A 285 0.45 -15.22 -12.63
CA CYS A 285 0.83 -13.94 -13.20
C CYS A 285 2.33 -13.85 -13.47
N GLN A 286 3.17 -14.40 -12.59
CA GLN A 286 4.61 -14.50 -12.85
C GLN A 286 4.91 -15.27 -14.14
N THR A 287 4.19 -16.35 -14.39
CA THR A 287 4.34 -17.15 -15.62
C THR A 287 3.87 -16.35 -16.83
N ALA A 288 2.72 -15.69 -16.74
CA ALA A 288 2.14 -14.91 -17.83
C ALA A 288 2.98 -13.68 -18.20
N TRP A 289 3.56 -13.00 -17.22
CA TRP A 289 4.35 -11.78 -17.41
C TRP A 289 5.84 -12.04 -17.63
N GLY A 290 6.31 -13.27 -17.40
CA GLY A 290 7.73 -13.63 -17.46
C GLY A 290 8.56 -13.00 -16.32
N ARG A 291 7.91 -12.40 -15.33
CA ARG A 291 8.49 -11.81 -14.11
C ARG A 291 7.47 -11.78 -12.99
N GLN A 292 7.94 -11.77 -11.74
CA GLN A 292 7.04 -11.65 -10.61
C GLN A 292 6.32 -10.28 -10.61
N PRO A 293 5.12 -10.18 -10.00
CA PRO A 293 4.49 -8.90 -9.74
C PRO A 293 5.45 -7.97 -8.99
N ALA A 294 5.59 -6.72 -9.44
CA ALA A 294 6.34 -5.73 -8.67
C ALA A 294 5.53 -5.25 -7.46
N PHE A 295 4.22 -5.26 -7.60
CA PHE A 295 3.29 -4.87 -6.55
C PHE A 295 2.16 -5.89 -6.44
N ILE A 296 1.74 -6.17 -5.21
CA ILE A 296 0.51 -6.92 -4.93
C ILE A 296 -0.29 -6.10 -3.91
N LEU A 297 -1.52 -5.71 -4.26
CA LEU A 297 -2.46 -5.06 -3.35
C LEU A 297 -3.43 -6.08 -2.77
N VAL A 298 -3.60 -6.05 -1.44
CA VAL A 298 -4.55 -6.91 -0.72
C VAL A 298 -5.40 -6.11 0.27
N ASP A 299 -6.63 -6.55 0.48
CA ASP A 299 -7.44 -6.12 1.61
C ASP A 299 -7.04 -6.91 2.87
N PHE A 300 -7.23 -6.31 4.05
CA PHE A 300 -7.02 -6.95 5.36
C PHE A 300 -5.70 -7.74 5.40
N PHE A 301 -4.59 -7.05 5.24
CA PHE A 301 -3.26 -7.64 5.09
C PHE A 301 -2.87 -8.60 6.24
N ASP A 302 -3.50 -8.44 7.40
CA ASP A 302 -3.32 -9.27 8.60
C ASP A 302 -4.03 -10.63 8.51
N GLN A 303 -4.97 -10.77 7.57
CA GLN A 303 -5.71 -12.00 7.32
C GLN A 303 -4.98 -12.86 6.29
N GLY A 304 -4.86 -14.14 6.57
CA GLY A 304 -4.04 -15.03 5.76
C GLY A 304 -2.55 -14.61 5.76
N PRO A 305 -1.61 -15.46 5.40
CA PRO A 305 -0.19 -15.12 5.44
C PRO A 305 0.29 -14.41 4.16
N ALA A 306 -0.34 -13.28 3.74
CA ALA A 306 0.03 -12.52 2.55
C ALA A 306 1.51 -12.09 2.57
N ILE A 307 2.02 -11.64 3.74
CA ILE A 307 3.43 -11.27 3.91
C ILE A 307 4.35 -12.47 3.62
N ALA A 308 4.02 -13.66 4.10
CA ALA A 308 4.81 -14.85 3.86
C ALA A 308 4.81 -15.26 2.38
N THR A 309 3.70 -15.05 1.67
CA THR A 309 3.62 -15.29 0.23
C THR A 309 4.59 -14.38 -0.52
N VAL A 310 4.61 -13.07 -0.19
CA VAL A 310 5.53 -12.11 -0.82
C VAL A 310 6.99 -12.39 -0.43
N ASP A 311 7.26 -12.81 0.80
CA ASP A 311 8.59 -13.26 1.20
C ASP A 311 9.08 -14.42 0.34
N ASN A 312 8.22 -15.41 0.09
CA ASN A 312 8.55 -16.54 -0.78
C ASN A 312 8.85 -16.09 -2.21
N LEU A 313 8.08 -15.16 -2.78
CA LEU A 313 8.35 -14.60 -4.10
C LEU A 313 9.71 -13.88 -4.17
N ASN A 314 10.09 -13.21 -3.10
CA ASN A 314 11.34 -12.46 -2.99
C ASN A 314 12.53 -13.33 -2.54
N GLY A 315 12.29 -14.59 -2.16
CA GLY A 315 13.32 -15.49 -1.61
C GLY A 315 13.78 -15.09 -0.20
N VAL A 316 12.97 -14.34 0.54
CA VAL A 316 13.25 -13.95 1.93
C VAL A 316 12.95 -15.11 2.86
N THR A 317 13.96 -15.60 3.58
CA THR A 317 13.81 -16.72 4.52
C THR A 317 13.90 -16.30 5.98
N ASN A 318 14.53 -15.17 6.26
CA ASN A 318 14.80 -14.67 7.61
C ASN A 318 14.53 -13.16 7.65
N ALA A 319 13.26 -12.77 7.68
CA ALA A 319 12.89 -11.38 7.84
C ALA A 319 13.28 -10.84 9.22
N VAL A 320 13.74 -9.60 9.28
CA VAL A 320 14.17 -8.92 10.52
C VAL A 320 13.43 -7.59 10.69
N GLY A 321 13.26 -7.17 11.94
CA GLY A 321 12.70 -5.86 12.26
C GLY A 321 11.19 -5.71 12.06
N ARG A 322 10.45 -6.78 11.75
CA ARG A 322 8.98 -6.76 11.62
C ARG A 322 8.30 -6.94 12.96
N THR A 323 7.17 -6.28 13.10
CA THR A 323 6.22 -6.53 14.19
C THR A 323 5.23 -7.60 13.75
N ASN A 324 5.06 -8.64 14.56
CA ASN A 324 4.02 -9.62 14.32
C ASN A 324 2.65 -9.00 14.65
N VAL A 325 1.74 -9.07 13.70
CA VAL A 325 0.36 -8.61 13.84
C VAL A 325 -0.55 -9.82 13.97
N THR A 326 -1.47 -9.78 14.94
CA THR A 326 -2.46 -10.85 15.13
C THR A 326 -3.64 -10.59 14.20
N ALA A 327 -4.08 -11.63 13.48
CA ALA A 327 -5.30 -11.53 12.68
C ALA A 327 -6.51 -11.17 13.57
N ILE A 328 -7.29 -10.19 13.11
CA ILE A 328 -8.52 -9.78 13.79
C ILE A 328 -9.67 -10.66 13.25
N GLU A 329 -10.32 -11.43 14.13
CA GLU A 329 -11.48 -12.21 13.74
C GLU A 329 -12.68 -11.29 13.44
N GLU A 330 -13.36 -11.50 12.31
CA GLU A 330 -14.46 -10.65 11.84
C GLU A 330 -15.62 -10.58 12.85
N GLU A 331 -15.83 -11.61 13.69
CA GLU A 331 -16.85 -11.62 14.76
C GLU A 331 -16.63 -10.51 15.80
N GLN A 332 -15.40 -10.03 15.99
CA GLN A 332 -15.11 -8.91 16.88
C GLN A 332 -15.49 -7.56 16.26
N ALA A 333 -15.47 -7.46 14.93
CA ALA A 333 -15.92 -6.28 14.19
C ALA A 333 -17.44 -6.22 14.00
N ASN A 334 -18.13 -7.35 14.07
CA ASN A 334 -19.57 -7.50 13.78
C ASN A 334 -20.47 -7.46 15.03
N SER A 335 -20.03 -6.91 16.16
CA SER A 335 -20.93 -6.76 17.32
C SER A 335 -22.11 -5.81 16.97
N ALA A 336 -23.26 -6.08 17.53
CA ALA A 336 -24.64 -5.64 17.19
C ALA A 336 -24.90 -4.15 16.85
N SER A 337 -23.90 -3.25 16.89
CA SER A 337 -24.04 -1.85 16.46
C SER A 337 -23.95 -1.68 14.95
N THR A 338 -23.35 -2.64 14.23
CA THR A 338 -22.96 -2.57 12.83
C THR A 338 -24.16 -2.45 11.89
N TYR A 339 -25.22 -3.20 12.13
CA TYR A 339 -26.43 -3.14 11.27
C TYR A 339 -27.14 -1.79 11.30
N SER A 340 -27.14 -1.09 12.44
CA SER A 340 -27.77 0.23 12.58
C SER A 340 -27.00 1.32 11.83
N ASN A 341 -25.66 1.25 11.83
CA ASN A 341 -24.80 2.24 11.18
C ASN A 341 -24.71 2.03 9.67
N VAL A 342 -24.70 0.78 9.20
CA VAL A 342 -24.80 0.43 7.77
C VAL A 342 -26.11 0.93 7.18
N PHE A 343 -27.23 0.74 7.88
CA PHE A 343 -28.53 1.26 7.45
C PHE A 343 -28.55 2.78 7.41
N LYS A 344 -27.93 3.46 8.37
CA LYS A 344 -27.83 4.91 8.40
C LYS A 344 -26.97 5.44 7.25
N GLY A 345 -25.79 4.88 7.02
CA GLY A 345 -24.90 5.27 5.92
C GLY A 345 -25.55 5.04 4.55
N LEU A 346 -26.28 3.92 4.37
CA LEU A 346 -27.02 3.66 3.14
C LEU A 346 -28.22 4.61 2.94
N VAL A 347 -28.94 4.92 4.01
CA VAL A 347 -30.08 5.88 3.96
C VAL A 347 -29.56 7.28 3.67
N ASP A 348 -28.42 7.67 4.21
CA ASP A 348 -27.81 8.97 3.96
C ASP A 348 -27.23 9.03 2.52
N LEU A 349 -26.64 7.96 2.01
CA LEU A 349 -26.21 7.82 0.60
C LEU A 349 -27.41 7.94 -0.38
N VAL A 350 -28.51 7.23 -0.10
CA VAL A 350 -29.74 7.32 -0.92
C VAL A 350 -30.36 8.70 -0.84
N ARG A 351 -30.30 9.38 0.29
CA ARG A 351 -30.79 10.75 0.46
C ARG A 351 -29.91 11.77 -0.26
N SER A 352 -28.58 11.63 -0.22
CA SER A 352 -27.65 12.50 -0.96
C SER A 352 -27.79 12.30 -2.47
N ALA A 353 -27.95 11.07 -2.95
CA ALA A 353 -28.25 10.77 -4.35
C ALA A 353 -29.62 11.35 -4.80
N GLN A 354 -30.62 11.40 -3.91
CA GLN A 354 -31.91 12.00 -4.20
C GLN A 354 -31.94 13.53 -4.09
N ALA A 355 -31.09 14.13 -3.25
CA ALA A 355 -31.01 15.57 -3.04
C ALA A 355 -30.13 16.30 -4.08
N GLY A 356 -29.18 15.62 -4.67
CA GLY A 356 -28.33 16.12 -5.75
C GLY A 356 -28.67 15.40 -7.06
N ALA A 357 -29.77 15.82 -7.75
CA ALA A 357 -30.06 15.31 -9.08
C ALA A 357 -28.97 15.77 -10.09
N ASN A 358 -27.77 15.22 -9.97
CA ASN A 358 -26.80 15.19 -11.04
C ASN A 358 -26.98 13.85 -11.76
N PRO A 359 -27.47 13.84 -13.01
CA PRO A 359 -27.78 12.59 -13.73
C PRO A 359 -26.55 11.73 -14.05
N ASN A 360 -25.35 12.16 -13.68
CA ASN A 360 -24.09 11.47 -13.92
C ASN A 360 -23.57 10.68 -12.70
N MET A 361 -24.25 10.68 -11.55
CA MET A 361 -23.76 9.99 -10.35
C MET A 361 -23.89 8.45 -10.37
N GLY A 362 -24.61 7.89 -11.32
CA GLY A 362 -24.74 6.42 -11.47
C GLY A 362 -23.48 5.70 -11.97
N GLU A 363 -22.55 6.42 -12.60
CA GLU A 363 -21.30 5.85 -13.15
C GLU A 363 -20.06 6.12 -12.30
N TRP A 364 -20.16 6.94 -11.26
CA TRP A 364 -19.02 7.45 -10.50
C TRP A 364 -18.57 6.59 -9.32
N ILE A 365 -19.40 5.69 -8.85
CA ILE A 365 -19.09 4.87 -7.68
C ILE A 365 -17.97 3.86 -7.96
N TRP A 366 -17.63 3.61 -9.24
CA TRP A 366 -16.72 2.53 -9.62
C TRP A 366 -15.64 2.89 -10.65
N ALA A 367 -15.61 4.13 -11.13
CA ALA A 367 -14.73 4.49 -12.22
C ALA A 367 -13.40 5.12 -11.75
N GLY A 368 -12.48 4.31 -11.27
CA GLY A 368 -11.04 4.58 -11.48
C GLY A 368 -10.69 4.42 -12.96
N GLY A 369 -11.52 4.91 -13.87
CA GLY A 369 -11.35 4.78 -15.31
C GLY A 369 -10.44 5.87 -15.87
N ASP A 370 -9.72 5.50 -16.91
CA ASP A 370 -8.94 6.40 -17.76
C ASP A 370 -9.85 7.54 -18.31
N TRP A 371 -9.73 8.73 -17.77
CA TRP A 371 -10.57 9.90 -18.03
C TRP A 371 -10.43 10.51 -19.43
N GLY A 372 -9.62 9.88 -20.29
CA GLY A 372 -9.30 10.42 -21.63
C GLY A 372 -10.36 10.22 -22.71
N GLU A 373 -11.34 9.35 -22.58
CA GLU A 373 -12.18 8.92 -23.71
C GLU A 373 -13.72 9.04 -23.57
N ILE A 374 -14.29 9.61 -22.50
CA ILE A 374 -15.76 9.65 -22.33
C ILE A 374 -16.41 10.99 -22.73
N LEU A 375 -15.97 11.64 -23.80
CA LEU A 375 -16.71 12.75 -24.42
C LEU A 375 -17.08 12.43 -25.88
N GLY A 376 -17.80 11.35 -26.14
CA GLY A 376 -18.19 11.04 -27.53
C GLY A 376 -19.14 9.87 -27.75
N GLY A 377 -20.21 9.73 -27.02
CA GLY A 377 -21.18 8.70 -27.37
C GLY A 377 -22.58 9.00 -26.84
N GLY A 378 -23.47 9.52 -27.69
CA GLY A 378 -24.85 9.76 -27.36
C GLY A 378 -25.62 8.48 -27.03
N ILE A 379 -26.45 8.55 -26.00
CA ILE A 379 -27.43 7.51 -25.59
C ILE A 379 -28.59 7.57 -26.53
N PRO A 380 -29.07 6.47 -27.14
CA PRO A 380 -30.42 6.37 -27.61
C PRO A 380 -31.35 5.91 -26.46
N LEU A 381 -32.54 6.51 -26.39
CA LEU A 381 -33.64 6.26 -25.48
C LEU A 381 -34.03 4.79 -25.35
#